data_2bde39e5ab4985e31c9f1ecd17e40a70
#
_entry.id   2bde39e5ab4985e31c9f1ecd17e40a70
#
_cell.length_a   1.000
_cell.length_b   1.000
_cell.length_c   1.000
_cell.angle_alpha   90.00
_cell.angle_beta   90.00
_cell.angle_gamma   90.00
#
_symmetry.space_group_name_H-M   'P 1'
#
loop_
_entity.id
_entity.type
_entity.pdbx_description
1 polymer ?
#
loop_
_entity_poly.entity_id
_entity_poly.type
_entity_poly.pdbx_seq_one_letter_code
_entity_poly.pdbx_strand_id
1 'polypeptide(L)'
;MTPLSPDTLLAARLLAEGDLAGALRAAQDGLRLEPGNAPLWNLLGVCAARLAQHPLAEQCWRQALALDAATPDAHYNLGCLRAEQGDAAQAEAHYRAELARDPGHPSSLGNLGNLLQDAGRLAEAEACFRRRLSSQPGAAAHYQLGRLLAEQGRNGEAEGHLYACLDEAPDDAEALQLLGRLLAERGEAEEAEARLRRALASAPGHVAAMNNLGLLMMGARRWDEAERHLRAAHAAAPGAALANLASLLLATGRGAEAEALARQALAAEPGRADWLNLLGLALREEGRSSEAGLAWEQGLASAPEHRRLRQNLGYLQLARGDWAAGWANHEARLGASAYPVLPSPRWQGESLAGRRLLVLFEQGYGDAIQFSRYLNPLLEKGAARVAALCREPLLPLFRRQWPQVEWQAMAGVYPAEFPPHDRHVFSMSLPWALRAFEPSAETYLQADPALRQAWRERLPAGRNIGLAWRGRAEHPFDHCRSLPGPEALLPLLADRGVNWISLQPEPSGTERTWLAENGVMELGSGLTDFADSAALLAELDGLVAVDTAMAHLAGALGGPCRLLLAGEHVDWRWGADGAATPWYRSLTLERRRRGEEWEDAIGSLAI
;
A
#
# COMPACT_ATOMS: atom_id res chain seq x y z
N MET A 1 -52.71 19.90 -19.19
CA MET A 1 -52.63 19.84 -17.72
C MET A 1 -53.91 20.49 -17.18
N THR A 2 -54.76 19.74 -16.51
CA THR A 2 -55.88 20.28 -15.73
C THR A 2 -55.33 21.21 -14.66
N PRO A 3 -55.90 22.41 -14.45
CA PRO A 3 -55.43 23.31 -13.40
C PRO A 3 -55.59 22.62 -12.03
N LEU A 4 -54.59 22.77 -11.17
CA LEU A 4 -54.62 22.25 -9.79
C LEU A 4 -55.77 22.91 -9.02
N SER A 5 -56.51 22.15 -8.20
CA SER A 5 -57.57 22.71 -7.38
C SER A 5 -57.01 23.73 -6.35
N PRO A 6 -57.85 24.68 -5.89
CA PRO A 6 -57.44 25.66 -4.88
C PRO A 6 -56.85 25.03 -3.62
N ASP A 7 -57.40 23.90 -3.18
CA ASP A 7 -56.95 23.16 -1.99
C ASP A 7 -55.58 22.51 -2.23
N THR A 8 -55.32 22.01 -3.45
CA THR A 8 -54.01 21.49 -3.85
C THR A 8 -52.96 22.59 -3.79
N LEU A 9 -53.28 23.79 -4.33
CA LEU A 9 -52.38 24.94 -4.29
C LEU A 9 -52.12 25.43 -2.85
N LEU A 10 -53.15 25.44 -2.02
CA LEU A 10 -53.02 25.81 -0.62
C LEU A 10 -52.13 24.82 0.16
N ALA A 11 -52.37 23.51 0.02
CA ALA A 11 -51.58 22.48 0.66
C ALA A 11 -50.11 22.51 0.21
N ALA A 12 -49.86 22.69 -1.09
CA ALA A 12 -48.52 22.82 -1.63
C ALA A 12 -47.77 24.05 -1.09
N ARG A 13 -48.47 25.21 -1.00
CA ARG A 13 -47.91 26.45 -0.46
C ARG A 13 -47.53 26.31 1.00
N LEU A 14 -48.45 25.78 1.84
CA LEU A 14 -48.18 25.56 3.27
C LEU A 14 -47.00 24.57 3.50
N LEU A 15 -46.90 23.55 2.65
CA LEU A 15 -45.78 22.62 2.67
C LEU A 15 -44.45 23.30 2.35
N ALA A 16 -44.44 24.22 1.37
CA ALA A 16 -43.27 25.01 0.98
C ALA A 16 -42.87 26.02 2.07
N GLU A 17 -43.86 26.60 2.79
CA GLU A 17 -43.64 27.50 3.93
C GLU A 17 -43.20 26.74 5.23
N GLY A 18 -43.19 25.40 5.22
CA GLY A 18 -42.82 24.57 6.36
C GLY A 18 -43.94 24.33 7.38
N ASP A 19 -45.18 24.82 7.14
CA ASP A 19 -46.35 24.52 7.97
C ASP A 19 -46.93 23.14 7.62
N LEU A 20 -46.26 22.10 8.14
CA LEU A 20 -46.66 20.70 7.92
C LEU A 20 -48.06 20.40 8.47
N ALA A 21 -48.45 21.00 9.60
CA ALA A 21 -49.74 20.77 10.20
C ALA A 21 -50.87 21.44 9.39
N GLY A 22 -50.62 22.63 8.88
CA GLY A 22 -51.51 23.34 7.99
C GLY A 22 -51.65 22.63 6.64
N ALA A 23 -50.53 22.19 6.05
CA ALA A 23 -50.52 21.45 4.80
C ALA A 23 -51.30 20.12 4.89
N LEU A 24 -51.07 19.38 6.01
CA LEU A 24 -51.81 18.12 6.27
C LEU A 24 -53.32 18.35 6.35
N ARG A 25 -53.75 19.36 7.13
CA ARG A 25 -55.17 19.71 7.24
C ARG A 25 -55.77 20.14 5.89
N ALA A 26 -55.12 21.03 5.18
CA ALA A 26 -55.55 21.49 3.85
C ALA A 26 -55.71 20.33 2.87
N ALA A 27 -54.75 19.39 2.84
CA ALA A 27 -54.83 18.20 2.01
C ALA A 27 -55.98 17.28 2.43
N GLN A 28 -56.22 17.08 3.74
CA GLN A 28 -57.34 16.27 4.25
C GLN A 28 -58.70 16.90 3.94
N ASP A 29 -58.86 18.21 4.12
CA ASP A 29 -60.10 18.93 3.86
C ASP A 29 -60.40 18.94 2.36
N GLY A 30 -59.41 19.18 1.50
CA GLY A 30 -59.57 19.08 0.05
C GLY A 30 -59.96 17.67 -0.40
N LEU A 31 -59.40 16.61 0.20
CA LEU A 31 -59.77 15.22 -0.11
C LEU A 31 -61.17 14.83 0.36
N ARG A 32 -61.74 15.51 1.36
CA ARG A 32 -63.17 15.34 1.70
C ARG A 32 -64.09 15.86 0.61
N LEU A 33 -63.65 16.92 -0.07
CA LEU A 33 -64.42 17.52 -1.18
C LEU A 33 -64.14 16.81 -2.51
N GLU A 34 -62.90 16.44 -2.74
CA GLU A 34 -62.41 15.82 -3.95
C GLU A 34 -61.62 14.51 -3.67
N PRO A 35 -62.31 13.40 -3.31
CA PRO A 35 -61.60 12.14 -2.96
C PRO A 35 -60.77 11.55 -4.13
N GLY A 36 -61.08 11.92 -5.37
CA GLY A 36 -60.38 11.50 -6.57
C GLY A 36 -59.18 12.38 -6.96
N ASN A 37 -58.77 13.34 -6.11
CA ASN A 37 -57.69 14.26 -6.44
C ASN A 37 -56.31 13.61 -6.12
N ALA A 38 -55.69 13.00 -7.13
CA ALA A 38 -54.41 12.32 -7.00
C ALA A 38 -53.27 13.25 -6.50
N PRO A 39 -53.11 14.51 -6.96
CA PRO A 39 -52.13 15.45 -6.40
C PRO A 39 -52.28 15.69 -4.89
N LEU A 40 -53.53 15.80 -4.38
CA LEU A 40 -53.75 15.96 -2.93
C LEU A 40 -53.34 14.71 -2.13
N TRP A 41 -53.61 13.52 -2.65
CA TRP A 41 -53.11 12.28 -2.04
C TRP A 41 -51.58 12.25 -1.99
N ASN A 42 -50.89 12.67 -3.06
CA ASN A 42 -49.44 12.75 -3.09
C ASN A 42 -48.91 13.74 -2.02
N LEU A 43 -49.47 14.95 -1.93
CA LEU A 43 -49.10 15.94 -0.92
C LEU A 43 -49.36 15.45 0.51
N LEU A 44 -50.51 14.78 0.74
CA LEU A 44 -50.79 14.16 2.04
C LEU A 44 -49.75 13.12 2.40
N GLY A 45 -49.31 12.29 1.44
CA GLY A 45 -48.23 11.33 1.61
C GLY A 45 -46.90 11.99 1.98
N VAL A 46 -46.53 13.11 1.34
CA VAL A 46 -45.32 13.87 1.67
C VAL A 46 -45.41 14.45 3.08
N CYS A 47 -46.56 15.01 3.49
CA CYS A 47 -46.74 15.50 4.86
C CYS A 47 -46.65 14.37 5.90
N ALA A 48 -47.27 13.22 5.63
CA ALA A 48 -47.23 12.05 6.50
C ALA A 48 -45.79 11.52 6.64
N ALA A 49 -45.00 11.44 5.58
CA ALA A 49 -43.62 11.02 5.60
C ALA A 49 -42.74 11.95 6.44
N ARG A 50 -42.89 13.28 6.26
CA ARG A 50 -42.15 14.26 7.10
C ARG A 50 -42.53 14.22 8.58
N LEU A 51 -43.70 13.67 8.90
CA LEU A 51 -44.13 13.41 10.28
C LEU A 51 -43.81 11.97 10.76
N ALA A 52 -42.96 11.26 10.03
CA ALA A 52 -42.56 9.88 10.29
C ALA A 52 -43.74 8.87 10.32
N GLN A 53 -44.88 9.21 9.70
CA GLN A 53 -46.05 8.34 9.58
C GLN A 53 -45.95 7.50 8.28
N HIS A 54 -44.91 6.67 8.17
CA HIS A 54 -44.55 5.91 6.99
C HIS A 54 -45.70 5.04 6.41
N PRO A 55 -46.50 4.31 7.25
CA PRO A 55 -47.60 3.52 6.70
C PRO A 55 -48.69 4.39 6.02
N LEU A 56 -48.98 5.56 6.59
CA LEU A 56 -49.94 6.49 6.03
C LEU A 56 -49.39 7.12 4.70
N ALA A 57 -48.11 7.49 4.70
CA ALA A 57 -47.47 8.02 3.52
C ALA A 57 -47.52 7.02 2.36
N GLU A 58 -47.19 5.77 2.61
CA GLU A 58 -47.26 4.70 1.62
C GLU A 58 -48.69 4.52 1.08
N GLN A 59 -49.69 4.48 1.95
CA GLN A 59 -51.09 4.36 1.58
C GLN A 59 -51.51 5.52 0.66
N CYS A 60 -51.14 6.75 1.02
CA CYS A 60 -51.46 7.95 0.26
C CYS A 60 -50.83 7.93 -1.14
N TRP A 61 -49.55 7.57 -1.27
CA TRP A 61 -48.90 7.51 -2.57
C TRP A 61 -49.44 6.38 -3.46
N ARG A 62 -49.75 5.22 -2.87
CA ARG A 62 -50.43 4.14 -3.61
C ARG A 62 -51.83 4.57 -4.09
N GLN A 63 -52.57 5.31 -3.26
CA GLN A 63 -53.86 5.82 -3.64
C GLN A 63 -53.75 6.89 -4.76
N ALA A 64 -52.74 7.76 -4.68
CA ALA A 64 -52.47 8.73 -5.74
C ALA A 64 -52.21 8.03 -7.08
N LEU A 65 -51.35 7.00 -7.08
CA LEU A 65 -51.03 6.21 -8.28
C LEU A 65 -52.21 5.37 -8.79
N ALA A 66 -53.10 4.91 -7.91
CA ALA A 66 -54.31 4.18 -8.28
C ALA A 66 -55.33 5.10 -8.98
N LEU A 67 -55.36 6.37 -8.61
CA LEU A 67 -56.22 7.40 -9.21
C LEU A 67 -55.63 7.95 -10.52
N ASP A 68 -54.34 8.22 -10.52
CA ASP A 68 -53.59 8.66 -11.70
C ASP A 68 -52.18 8.09 -11.66
N ALA A 69 -51.91 7.09 -12.49
CA ALA A 69 -50.61 6.45 -12.60
C ALA A 69 -49.47 7.39 -13.05
N ALA A 70 -49.84 8.58 -13.59
CA ALA A 70 -48.90 9.61 -14.01
C ALA A 70 -48.65 10.68 -12.90
N THR A 71 -49.14 10.46 -11.67
CA THR A 71 -48.94 11.40 -10.55
C THR A 71 -47.44 11.69 -10.36
N PRO A 72 -47.00 12.95 -10.51
CA PRO A 72 -45.58 13.30 -10.37
C PRO A 72 -45.04 12.98 -8.99
N ASP A 73 -43.80 12.53 -8.95
CA ASP A 73 -43.03 12.24 -7.72
C ASP A 73 -43.61 11.11 -6.82
N ALA A 74 -44.79 10.55 -7.13
CA ALA A 74 -45.38 9.52 -6.28
C ALA A 74 -44.54 8.22 -6.28
N HIS A 75 -44.04 7.79 -7.43
CA HIS A 75 -43.10 6.69 -7.54
C HIS A 75 -41.75 7.04 -6.92
N TYR A 76 -41.20 8.24 -7.12
CA TYR A 76 -39.98 8.69 -6.48
C TYR A 76 -40.09 8.61 -4.92
N ASN A 77 -41.18 9.13 -4.37
CA ASN A 77 -41.43 9.12 -2.92
C ASN A 77 -41.52 7.70 -2.34
N LEU A 78 -42.23 6.79 -3.03
CA LEU A 78 -42.28 5.37 -2.68
C LEU A 78 -40.87 4.73 -2.76
N GLY A 79 -40.10 5.08 -3.78
CA GLY A 79 -38.72 4.63 -3.92
C GLY A 79 -37.84 5.06 -2.74
N CYS A 80 -37.91 6.33 -2.31
CA CYS A 80 -37.23 6.82 -1.12
C CYS A 80 -37.63 6.05 0.15
N LEU A 81 -38.95 5.86 0.35
CA LEU A 81 -39.42 5.10 1.51
C LEU A 81 -38.91 3.65 1.52
N ARG A 82 -38.85 2.98 0.37
CA ARG A 82 -38.30 1.63 0.26
C ARG A 82 -36.79 1.58 0.52
N ALA A 83 -36.07 2.58 0.02
CA ALA A 83 -34.64 2.69 0.29
C ALA A 83 -34.34 2.88 1.80
N GLU A 84 -35.10 3.73 2.48
CA GLU A 84 -35.01 3.92 3.94
C GLU A 84 -35.32 2.63 4.73
N GLN A 85 -36.20 1.78 4.21
CA GLN A 85 -36.54 0.47 4.79
C GLN A 85 -35.53 -0.63 4.43
N GLY A 86 -34.51 -0.34 3.63
CA GLY A 86 -33.50 -1.30 3.15
C GLY A 86 -33.97 -2.22 2.02
N ASP A 87 -35.17 -1.97 1.44
CA ASP A 87 -35.66 -2.75 0.29
C ASP A 87 -35.18 -2.13 -1.03
N ALA A 88 -33.91 -2.42 -1.34
CA ALA A 88 -33.24 -1.91 -2.53
C ALA A 88 -33.96 -2.31 -3.84
N ALA A 89 -34.53 -3.53 -3.90
CA ALA A 89 -35.20 -4.02 -5.11
C ALA A 89 -36.49 -3.26 -5.40
N GLN A 90 -37.31 -2.99 -4.40
CA GLN A 90 -38.51 -2.17 -4.59
C GLN A 90 -38.19 -0.70 -4.82
N ALA A 91 -37.15 -0.17 -4.16
CA ALA A 91 -36.69 1.20 -4.41
C ALA A 91 -36.25 1.38 -5.87
N GLU A 92 -35.46 0.45 -6.41
CA GLU A 92 -35.04 0.44 -7.82
C GLU A 92 -36.26 0.41 -8.78
N ALA A 93 -37.21 -0.48 -8.49
CA ALA A 93 -38.42 -0.59 -9.34
C ALA A 93 -39.22 0.73 -9.37
N HIS A 94 -39.36 1.39 -8.23
CA HIS A 94 -40.08 2.66 -8.13
C HIS A 94 -39.32 3.81 -8.79
N TYR A 95 -37.97 3.92 -8.61
CA TYR A 95 -37.21 4.95 -9.32
C TYR A 95 -37.27 4.75 -10.86
N ARG A 96 -37.22 3.52 -11.35
CA ARG A 96 -37.39 3.22 -12.76
C ARG A 96 -38.80 3.56 -13.28
N ALA A 97 -39.84 3.34 -12.49
CA ALA A 97 -41.19 3.72 -12.84
C ALA A 97 -41.33 5.24 -12.97
N GLU A 98 -40.75 6.02 -12.06
CA GLU A 98 -40.70 7.49 -12.19
C GLU A 98 -39.94 7.92 -13.45
N LEU A 99 -38.78 7.28 -13.73
CA LEU A 99 -37.96 7.56 -14.91
C LEU A 99 -38.62 7.12 -16.23
N ALA A 100 -39.56 6.19 -16.20
CA ALA A 100 -40.38 5.84 -17.37
C ALA A 100 -41.39 6.95 -17.69
N ARG A 101 -41.91 7.66 -16.69
CA ARG A 101 -42.77 8.83 -16.81
C ARG A 101 -41.98 10.09 -17.18
N ASP A 102 -40.96 10.37 -16.41
CA ASP A 102 -40.03 11.51 -16.60
C ASP A 102 -38.60 11.03 -16.72
N PRO A 103 -38.11 10.78 -17.94
CA PRO A 103 -36.73 10.29 -18.14
C PRO A 103 -35.64 11.21 -17.62
N GLY A 104 -35.94 12.49 -17.41
CA GLY A 104 -35.00 13.50 -16.89
C GLY A 104 -35.09 13.75 -15.40
N HIS A 105 -35.93 13.02 -14.63
CA HIS A 105 -36.20 13.31 -13.22
C HIS A 105 -34.89 13.24 -12.37
N PRO A 106 -34.36 14.40 -11.93
CA PRO A 106 -32.96 14.46 -11.42
C PRO A 106 -32.77 13.67 -10.11
N SER A 107 -33.75 13.74 -9.22
CA SER A 107 -33.69 13.06 -7.92
C SER A 107 -33.78 11.55 -8.08
N SER A 108 -34.64 11.03 -8.99
CA SER A 108 -34.69 9.59 -9.27
C SER A 108 -33.44 9.09 -9.94
N LEU A 109 -32.84 9.85 -10.86
CA LEU A 109 -31.54 9.52 -11.47
C LEU A 109 -30.44 9.47 -10.44
N GLY A 110 -30.38 10.45 -9.52
CA GLY A 110 -29.39 10.49 -8.45
C GLY A 110 -29.51 9.31 -7.47
N ASN A 111 -30.72 9.05 -6.98
CA ASN A 111 -30.97 7.97 -6.01
C ASN A 111 -30.80 6.58 -6.64
N LEU A 112 -31.28 6.39 -7.88
CA LEU A 112 -31.05 5.15 -8.61
C LEU A 112 -29.56 4.92 -8.87
N GLY A 113 -28.84 5.97 -9.26
CA GLY A 113 -27.39 5.90 -9.47
C GLY A 113 -26.63 5.48 -8.21
N ASN A 114 -26.96 6.07 -7.05
CA ASN A 114 -26.36 5.67 -5.77
C ASN A 114 -26.69 4.20 -5.43
N LEU A 115 -27.95 3.81 -5.57
CA LEU A 115 -28.37 2.43 -5.27
C LEU A 115 -27.68 1.40 -6.18
N LEU A 116 -27.50 1.72 -7.46
CA LEU A 116 -26.77 0.89 -8.42
C LEU A 116 -25.28 0.83 -8.10
N GLN A 117 -24.69 1.94 -7.66
CA GLN A 117 -23.28 2.00 -7.19
C GLN A 117 -23.09 1.10 -5.98
N ASP A 118 -23.95 1.19 -4.97
CA ASP A 118 -23.90 0.35 -3.76
C ASP A 118 -24.04 -1.16 -4.10
N ALA A 119 -24.82 -1.46 -5.17
CA ALA A 119 -24.95 -2.81 -5.69
C ALA A 119 -23.79 -3.27 -6.62
N GLY A 120 -22.75 -2.45 -6.82
CA GLY A 120 -21.61 -2.72 -7.70
C GLY A 120 -21.93 -2.65 -9.20
N ARG A 121 -23.12 -2.16 -9.59
CA ARG A 121 -23.56 -2.01 -10.99
C ARG A 121 -23.09 -0.68 -11.58
N LEU A 122 -21.76 -0.48 -11.58
CA LEU A 122 -21.12 0.81 -11.84
C LEU A 122 -21.44 1.41 -13.21
N ALA A 123 -21.57 0.59 -14.26
CA ALA A 123 -21.90 1.08 -15.61
C ALA A 123 -23.31 1.68 -15.70
N GLU A 124 -24.29 1.08 -15.01
CA GLU A 124 -25.65 1.59 -14.97
C GLU A 124 -25.76 2.84 -14.09
N ALA A 125 -25.01 2.87 -12.96
CA ALA A 125 -24.88 4.06 -12.12
C ALA A 125 -24.32 5.25 -12.90
N GLU A 126 -23.26 5.01 -13.70
CA GLU A 126 -22.65 6.05 -14.55
C GLU A 126 -23.65 6.60 -15.57
N ALA A 127 -24.44 5.74 -16.22
CA ALA A 127 -25.46 6.17 -17.13
C ALA A 127 -26.54 7.06 -16.45
N CYS A 128 -26.93 6.73 -15.21
CA CYS A 128 -27.85 7.54 -14.43
C CYS A 128 -27.26 8.91 -14.09
N PHE A 129 -26.01 8.96 -13.60
CA PHE A 129 -25.38 10.24 -13.22
C PHE A 129 -25.10 11.13 -14.45
N ARG A 130 -24.69 10.58 -15.59
CA ARG A 130 -24.55 11.35 -16.83
C ARG A 130 -25.90 11.93 -17.34
N ARG A 131 -26.96 11.15 -17.24
CA ARG A 131 -28.32 11.65 -17.58
C ARG A 131 -28.74 12.75 -16.60
N ARG A 132 -28.50 12.58 -15.30
CA ARG A 132 -28.75 13.62 -14.30
C ARG A 132 -28.00 14.90 -14.63
N LEU A 133 -26.69 14.80 -14.92
CA LEU A 133 -25.86 15.95 -15.29
C LEU A 133 -26.42 16.66 -16.57
N SER A 134 -26.91 15.88 -17.55
CA SER A 134 -27.50 16.45 -18.77
C SER A 134 -28.86 17.10 -18.54
N SER A 135 -29.68 16.57 -17.62
CA SER A 135 -31.02 17.11 -17.34
C SER A 135 -31.02 18.27 -16.38
N GLN A 136 -30.13 18.22 -15.39
CA GLN A 136 -29.95 19.25 -14.38
C GLN A 136 -28.45 19.36 -14.02
N PRO A 137 -27.67 20.14 -14.80
CA PRO A 137 -26.29 20.46 -14.44
C PRO A 137 -26.24 21.12 -13.08
N GLY A 138 -25.14 20.88 -12.35
CA GLY A 138 -24.91 21.51 -11.06
C GLY A 138 -23.90 20.74 -10.20
N ALA A 139 -23.38 21.39 -9.16
CA ALA A 139 -22.34 20.88 -8.28
C ALA A 139 -22.59 19.44 -7.79
N ALA A 140 -23.82 19.17 -7.31
CA ALA A 140 -24.18 17.84 -6.82
C ALA A 140 -24.14 16.74 -7.91
N ALA A 141 -24.48 17.06 -9.15
CA ALA A 141 -24.42 16.11 -10.27
C ALA A 141 -22.96 15.82 -10.66
N HIS A 142 -22.14 16.86 -10.68
CA HIS A 142 -20.70 16.75 -10.91
C HIS A 142 -20.02 15.93 -9.79
N TYR A 143 -20.31 16.20 -8.53
CA TYR A 143 -19.76 15.44 -7.40
C TYR A 143 -20.09 13.94 -7.49
N GLN A 144 -21.36 13.58 -7.74
CA GLN A 144 -21.76 12.17 -7.83
C GLN A 144 -21.03 11.43 -8.95
N LEU A 145 -20.92 12.04 -10.13
CA LEU A 145 -20.21 11.44 -11.24
C LEU A 145 -18.70 11.36 -10.96
N GLY A 146 -18.10 12.41 -10.40
CA GLY A 146 -16.70 12.43 -9.99
C GLY A 146 -16.36 11.33 -8.96
N ARG A 147 -17.24 11.14 -7.97
CA ARG A 147 -17.10 10.09 -6.95
C ARG A 147 -17.14 8.69 -7.56
N LEU A 148 -18.09 8.43 -8.46
CA LEU A 148 -18.18 7.14 -9.14
C LEU A 148 -16.96 6.86 -10.03
N LEU A 149 -16.49 7.87 -10.78
CA LEU A 149 -15.32 7.74 -11.65
C LEU A 149 -14.03 7.47 -10.83
N ALA A 150 -13.90 8.11 -9.68
CA ALA A 150 -12.79 7.84 -8.75
C ALA A 150 -12.83 6.38 -8.22
N GLU A 151 -14.01 5.86 -7.91
CA GLU A 151 -14.19 4.46 -7.52
C GLU A 151 -13.81 3.47 -8.64
N GLN A 152 -14.07 3.85 -9.90
CA GLN A 152 -13.65 3.08 -11.08
C GLN A 152 -12.14 3.23 -11.40
N GLY A 153 -11.38 4.04 -10.67
CA GLY A 153 -9.98 4.33 -10.94
C GLY A 153 -9.74 5.28 -12.12
N ARG A 154 -10.80 5.92 -12.65
CA ARG A 154 -10.72 6.91 -13.73
C ARG A 154 -10.44 8.30 -13.17
N ASN A 155 -9.30 8.41 -12.45
CA ASN A 155 -8.98 9.56 -11.61
C ASN A 155 -8.95 10.89 -12.39
N GLY A 156 -8.41 10.93 -13.62
CA GLY A 156 -8.36 12.17 -14.40
C GLY A 156 -9.75 12.71 -14.81
N GLU A 157 -10.70 11.83 -15.13
CA GLU A 157 -12.09 12.25 -15.40
C GLU A 157 -12.78 12.68 -14.10
N ALA A 158 -12.54 11.95 -13.01
CA ALA A 158 -13.06 12.30 -11.69
C ALA A 158 -12.63 13.70 -11.25
N GLU A 159 -11.34 14.02 -11.38
CA GLU A 159 -10.80 15.35 -11.09
C GLU A 159 -11.50 16.45 -11.89
N GLY A 160 -11.69 16.26 -13.21
CA GLY A 160 -12.40 17.23 -14.03
C GLY A 160 -13.81 17.52 -13.52
N HIS A 161 -14.54 16.51 -13.08
CA HIS A 161 -15.87 16.69 -12.49
C HIS A 161 -15.82 17.31 -11.09
N LEU A 162 -14.83 16.97 -10.27
CA LEU A 162 -14.68 17.58 -8.95
C LEU A 162 -14.30 19.07 -9.05
N TYR A 163 -13.46 19.46 -10.00
CA TYR A 163 -13.21 20.87 -10.27
C TYR A 163 -14.47 21.60 -10.71
N ALA A 164 -15.27 21.03 -11.63
CA ALA A 164 -16.55 21.62 -12.03
C ALA A 164 -17.55 21.73 -10.86
N CYS A 165 -17.55 20.77 -9.94
CA CYS A 165 -18.32 20.88 -8.69
C CYS A 165 -17.85 22.08 -7.83
N LEU A 166 -16.53 22.22 -7.66
CA LEU A 166 -15.95 23.28 -6.84
C LEU A 166 -16.02 24.68 -7.48
N ASP A 167 -16.15 24.77 -8.80
CA ASP A 167 -16.43 26.05 -9.49
C ASP A 167 -17.79 26.63 -9.08
N GLU A 168 -18.80 25.76 -8.87
CA GLU A 168 -20.14 26.16 -8.46
C GLU A 168 -20.32 26.18 -6.92
N ALA A 169 -19.68 25.24 -6.22
CA ALA A 169 -19.71 25.10 -4.77
C ALA A 169 -18.27 25.05 -4.19
N PRO A 170 -17.59 26.20 -4.09
CA PRO A 170 -16.17 26.25 -3.76
C PRO A 170 -15.77 25.63 -2.42
N ASP A 171 -16.69 25.57 -1.47
CA ASP A 171 -16.47 25.07 -0.11
C ASP A 171 -17.17 23.74 0.17
N ASP A 172 -17.53 22.97 -0.89
CA ASP A 172 -18.05 21.62 -0.73
C ASP A 172 -16.97 20.71 -0.14
N ALA A 173 -17.15 20.33 1.12
CA ALA A 173 -16.15 19.60 1.88
C ALA A 173 -15.90 18.18 1.35
N GLU A 174 -16.93 17.53 0.81
CA GLU A 174 -16.84 16.18 0.22
C GLU A 174 -16.02 16.22 -1.08
N ALA A 175 -16.32 17.20 -1.96
CA ALA A 175 -15.58 17.37 -3.21
C ALA A 175 -14.11 17.76 -2.95
N LEU A 176 -13.85 18.67 -2.00
CA LEU A 176 -12.51 19.07 -1.60
C LEU A 176 -11.72 17.89 -1.02
N GLN A 177 -12.35 17.08 -0.15
CA GLN A 177 -11.71 15.89 0.44
C GLN A 177 -11.37 14.86 -0.63
N LEU A 178 -12.31 14.56 -1.53
CA LEU A 178 -12.10 13.56 -2.58
C LEU A 178 -11.00 14.01 -3.57
N LEU A 179 -11.04 15.28 -4.00
CA LEU A 179 -10.00 15.86 -4.85
C LEU A 179 -8.64 15.84 -4.16
N GLY A 180 -8.57 16.23 -2.87
CA GLY A 180 -7.34 16.17 -2.09
C GLY A 180 -6.74 14.77 -1.99
N ARG A 181 -7.58 13.73 -1.86
CA ARG A 181 -7.15 12.33 -1.90
C ARG A 181 -6.57 11.95 -3.27
N LEU A 182 -7.25 12.28 -4.37
CA LEU A 182 -6.78 11.97 -5.73
C LEU A 182 -5.45 12.67 -6.05
N LEU A 183 -5.30 13.93 -5.65
CA LEU A 183 -4.05 14.67 -5.80
C LEU A 183 -2.90 14.04 -5.00
N ALA A 184 -3.18 13.58 -3.78
CA ALA A 184 -2.19 12.87 -2.95
C ALA A 184 -1.74 11.55 -3.61
N GLU A 185 -2.67 10.79 -4.18
CA GLU A 185 -2.38 9.55 -4.91
C GLU A 185 -1.52 9.81 -6.17
N ARG A 186 -1.67 10.98 -6.79
CA ARG A 186 -0.86 11.42 -7.95
C ARG A 186 0.50 12.00 -7.54
N GLY A 187 0.73 12.23 -6.26
CA GLY A 187 1.98 12.80 -5.72
C GLY A 187 2.01 14.32 -5.63
N GLU A 188 0.90 15.01 -5.86
CA GLU A 188 0.77 16.47 -5.76
C GLU A 188 0.46 16.89 -4.31
N ALA A 189 1.44 16.68 -3.44
CA ALA A 189 1.27 16.76 -1.99
C ALA A 189 0.84 18.16 -1.50
N GLU A 190 1.40 19.23 -2.07
CA GLU A 190 1.09 20.61 -1.66
C GLU A 190 -0.35 20.99 -1.98
N GLU A 191 -0.81 20.66 -3.19
CA GLU A 191 -2.18 20.95 -3.59
C GLU A 191 -3.18 20.06 -2.83
N ALA A 192 -2.87 18.79 -2.63
CA ALA A 192 -3.64 17.88 -1.80
C ALA A 192 -3.83 18.43 -0.37
N GLU A 193 -2.74 18.90 0.25
CA GLU A 193 -2.79 19.52 1.58
C GLU A 193 -3.69 20.74 1.61
N ALA A 194 -3.58 21.62 0.60
CA ALA A 194 -4.42 22.83 0.51
C ALA A 194 -5.92 22.47 0.40
N ARG A 195 -6.29 21.47 -0.44
CA ARG A 195 -7.67 21.02 -0.59
C ARG A 195 -8.21 20.38 0.70
N LEU A 196 -7.44 19.50 1.33
CA LEU A 196 -7.84 18.84 2.58
C LEU A 196 -8.01 19.85 3.74
N ARG A 197 -7.12 20.84 3.86
CA ARG A 197 -7.27 21.91 4.86
C ARG A 197 -8.50 22.76 4.60
N ARG A 198 -8.79 23.07 3.35
CA ARG A 198 -10.01 23.79 2.98
C ARG A 198 -11.28 22.99 3.31
N ALA A 199 -11.27 21.67 3.07
CA ALA A 199 -12.36 20.78 3.48
C ALA A 199 -12.61 20.86 5.00
N LEU A 200 -11.54 20.84 5.81
CA LEU A 200 -11.63 20.99 7.26
C LEU A 200 -12.03 22.39 7.72
N ALA A 201 -11.70 23.42 6.97
CA ALA A 201 -12.17 24.79 7.26
C ALA A 201 -13.69 24.91 7.04
N SER A 202 -14.23 24.27 6.00
CA SER A 202 -15.66 24.21 5.70
C SER A 202 -16.41 23.28 6.65
N ALA A 203 -15.85 22.11 6.94
CA ALA A 203 -16.42 21.11 7.83
C ALA A 203 -15.37 20.60 8.83
N PRO A 204 -15.20 21.24 9.99
CA PRO A 204 -14.17 20.90 10.98
C PRO A 204 -14.24 19.48 11.53
N GLY A 205 -15.43 18.85 11.47
CA GLY A 205 -15.66 17.45 11.87
C GLY A 205 -15.52 16.42 10.76
N HIS A 206 -15.01 16.78 9.58
CA HIS A 206 -14.96 15.88 8.43
C HIS A 206 -13.90 14.78 8.59
N VAL A 207 -14.33 13.61 9.05
CA VAL A 207 -13.46 12.49 9.45
C VAL A 207 -12.53 12.03 8.32
N ALA A 208 -13.06 11.89 7.09
CA ALA A 208 -12.25 11.44 5.96
C ALA A 208 -11.15 12.46 5.59
N ALA A 209 -11.44 13.78 5.69
CA ALA A 209 -10.45 14.81 5.44
C ALA A 209 -9.34 14.82 6.50
N MET A 210 -9.69 14.66 7.79
CA MET A 210 -8.72 14.50 8.87
C MET A 210 -7.83 13.28 8.64
N ASN A 211 -8.43 12.14 8.30
CA ASN A 211 -7.69 10.91 8.06
C ASN A 211 -6.74 11.04 6.85
N ASN A 212 -7.21 11.60 5.74
CA ASN A 212 -6.39 11.78 4.55
C ASN A 212 -5.26 12.80 4.76
N LEU A 213 -5.52 13.88 5.50
CA LEU A 213 -4.48 14.84 5.87
C LEU A 213 -3.44 14.18 6.80
N GLY A 214 -3.89 13.34 7.74
CA GLY A 214 -2.99 12.56 8.58
C GLY A 214 -2.08 11.64 7.76
N LEU A 215 -2.62 10.92 6.79
CA LEU A 215 -1.83 10.07 5.87
C LEU A 215 -0.84 10.88 5.03
N LEU A 216 -1.26 12.03 4.52
CA LEU A 216 -0.40 12.93 3.76
C LEU A 216 0.78 13.42 4.61
N MET A 217 0.51 13.81 5.87
CA MET A 217 1.55 14.23 6.82
C MET A 217 2.50 13.09 7.19
N MET A 218 1.99 11.84 7.31
CA MET A 218 2.84 10.65 7.48
C MET A 218 3.81 10.48 6.32
N GLY A 219 3.32 10.60 5.08
CA GLY A 219 4.17 10.54 3.88
C GLY A 219 5.26 11.61 3.86
N ALA A 220 4.97 12.80 4.37
CA ALA A 220 5.91 13.91 4.52
C ALA A 220 6.79 13.82 5.78
N ARG A 221 6.68 12.75 6.59
CA ARG A 221 7.34 12.56 7.89
C ARG A 221 7.05 13.68 8.92
N ARG A 222 5.93 14.36 8.78
CA ARG A 222 5.44 15.38 9.73
C ARG A 222 4.62 14.67 10.83
N TRP A 223 5.31 13.88 11.67
CA TRP A 223 4.71 12.90 12.58
C TRP A 223 3.72 13.51 13.58
N ASP A 224 4.05 14.65 14.19
CA ASP A 224 3.20 15.32 15.19
C ASP A 224 1.90 15.84 14.58
N GLU A 225 1.96 16.36 13.35
CA GLU A 225 0.78 16.82 12.65
C GLU A 225 -0.10 15.64 12.21
N ALA A 226 0.52 14.57 11.70
CA ALA A 226 -0.16 13.35 11.35
C ALA A 226 -0.92 12.79 12.56
N GLU A 227 -0.27 12.71 13.71
CA GLU A 227 -0.88 12.20 14.94
C GLU A 227 -2.08 13.03 15.39
N ARG A 228 -1.95 14.37 15.38
CA ARG A 228 -3.07 15.26 15.73
C ARG A 228 -4.30 14.99 14.87
N HIS A 229 -4.12 14.89 13.55
CA HIS A 229 -5.22 14.68 12.62
C HIS A 229 -5.83 13.28 12.74
N LEU A 230 -5.00 12.24 12.89
CA LEU A 230 -5.48 10.86 13.04
C LEU A 230 -6.20 10.64 14.38
N ARG A 231 -5.71 11.24 15.48
CA ARG A 231 -6.40 11.21 16.78
C ARG A 231 -7.73 11.95 16.73
N ALA A 232 -7.79 13.11 16.05
CA ALA A 232 -9.02 13.85 15.87
C ALA A 232 -10.05 13.05 15.05
N ALA A 233 -9.62 12.39 13.96
CA ALA A 233 -10.48 11.52 13.16
C ALA A 233 -11.00 10.32 13.98
N HIS A 234 -10.14 9.69 14.78
CA HIS A 234 -10.52 8.57 15.66
C HIS A 234 -11.49 9.00 16.76
N ALA A 235 -11.30 10.19 17.35
CA ALA A 235 -12.19 10.74 18.37
C ALA A 235 -13.58 11.10 17.80
N ALA A 236 -13.64 11.60 16.58
CA ALA A 236 -14.89 11.96 15.91
C ALA A 236 -15.68 10.71 15.45
N ALA A 237 -14.99 9.67 14.99
CA ALA A 237 -15.59 8.39 14.60
C ALA A 237 -14.68 7.24 15.06
N PRO A 238 -15.01 6.60 16.20
CA PRO A 238 -14.21 5.47 16.71
C PRO A 238 -14.04 4.37 15.65
N GLY A 239 -12.79 4.02 15.38
CA GLY A 239 -12.43 3.03 14.35
C GLY A 239 -12.01 3.62 12.98
N ALA A 240 -12.48 4.80 12.59
CA ALA A 240 -12.26 5.35 11.24
C ALA A 240 -10.78 5.55 10.86
N ALA A 241 -9.93 5.96 11.80
CA ALA A 241 -8.50 6.20 11.56
C ALA A 241 -7.58 5.26 12.37
N LEU A 242 -8.15 4.25 13.03
CA LEU A 242 -7.43 3.43 14.01
C LEU A 242 -6.25 2.68 13.38
N ALA A 243 -6.43 2.11 12.19
CA ALA A 243 -5.36 1.42 11.47
C ALA A 243 -4.21 2.36 11.09
N ASN A 244 -4.54 3.58 10.67
CA ASN A 244 -3.56 4.60 10.27
C ASN A 244 -2.82 5.16 11.49
N LEU A 245 -3.55 5.40 12.60
CA LEU A 245 -2.94 5.81 13.87
C LEU A 245 -2.00 4.74 14.42
N ALA A 246 -2.42 3.48 14.39
CA ALA A 246 -1.56 2.37 14.81
C ALA A 246 -0.31 2.25 13.89
N SER A 247 -0.47 2.46 12.58
CA SER A 247 0.64 2.47 11.63
C SER A 247 1.62 3.63 11.89
N LEU A 248 1.11 4.81 12.25
CA LEU A 248 1.92 5.95 12.66
C LEU A 248 2.73 5.64 13.93
N LEU A 249 2.07 5.07 14.95
CA LEU A 249 2.71 4.72 16.20
C LEU A 249 3.82 3.67 16.00
N LEU A 250 3.60 2.70 15.13
CA LEU A 250 4.62 1.74 14.73
C LEU A 250 5.78 2.42 14.00
N ALA A 251 5.49 3.33 13.07
CA ALA A 251 6.53 4.07 12.33
C ALA A 251 7.37 4.99 13.23
N THR A 252 6.85 5.36 14.40
CA THR A 252 7.53 6.19 15.41
C THR A 252 8.06 5.38 16.60
N GLY A 253 8.10 4.04 16.52
CA GLY A 253 8.65 3.15 17.56
C GLY A 253 7.79 3.05 18.84
N ARG A 254 6.50 3.43 18.76
CA ARG A 254 5.57 3.42 19.90
C ARG A 254 4.70 2.16 19.90
N GLY A 255 5.36 1.00 19.90
CA GLY A 255 4.73 -0.32 19.79
C GLY A 255 3.67 -0.59 20.87
N ALA A 256 3.95 -0.22 22.12
CA ALA A 256 3.02 -0.43 23.23
C ALA A 256 1.68 0.33 23.06
N GLU A 257 1.70 1.55 22.52
CA GLU A 257 0.47 2.29 22.23
C GLU A 257 -0.29 1.68 21.03
N ALA A 258 0.43 1.23 20.01
CA ALA A 258 -0.17 0.52 18.88
C ALA A 258 -0.82 -0.80 19.33
N GLU A 259 -0.18 -1.54 20.25
CA GLU A 259 -0.74 -2.76 20.87
C GLU A 259 -2.06 -2.45 21.59
N ALA A 260 -2.09 -1.39 22.40
CA ALA A 260 -3.29 -1.00 23.15
C ALA A 260 -4.47 -0.69 22.21
N LEU A 261 -4.21 0.04 21.11
CA LEU A 261 -5.22 0.35 20.08
C LEU A 261 -5.72 -0.92 19.37
N ALA A 262 -4.80 -1.82 18.98
CA ALA A 262 -5.16 -3.08 18.33
C ALA A 262 -6.01 -3.97 19.24
N ARG A 263 -5.68 -4.06 20.53
CA ARG A 263 -6.47 -4.80 21.53
C ARG A 263 -7.85 -4.17 21.75
N GLN A 264 -7.94 -2.84 21.77
CA GLN A 264 -9.24 -2.15 21.86
C GLN A 264 -10.12 -2.48 20.64
N ALA A 265 -9.56 -2.47 19.43
CA ALA A 265 -10.29 -2.84 18.22
C ALA A 265 -10.75 -4.32 18.24
N LEU A 266 -9.89 -5.22 18.72
CA LEU A 266 -10.21 -6.64 18.85
C LEU A 266 -11.27 -6.93 19.92
N ALA A 267 -11.39 -6.09 20.93
CA ALA A 267 -12.47 -6.21 21.92
C ALA A 267 -13.86 -5.93 21.30
N ALA A 268 -13.92 -5.03 20.31
CA ALA A 268 -15.14 -4.73 19.56
C ALA A 268 -15.39 -5.74 18.41
N GLU A 269 -14.34 -6.16 17.73
CA GLU A 269 -14.41 -7.08 16.58
C GLU A 269 -13.42 -8.26 16.77
N PRO A 270 -13.75 -9.24 17.61
CA PRO A 270 -12.89 -10.39 17.86
C PRO A 270 -12.66 -11.20 16.58
N GLY A 271 -11.38 -11.51 16.31
CA GLY A 271 -11.01 -12.34 15.15
C GLY A 271 -10.88 -11.58 13.83
N ARG A 272 -11.03 -10.26 13.79
CA ARG A 272 -10.80 -9.48 12.57
C ARG A 272 -9.32 -9.50 12.19
N ALA A 273 -9.06 -10.01 11.00
CA ALA A 273 -7.70 -10.27 10.48
C ALA A 273 -6.81 -9.02 10.46
N ASP A 274 -7.36 -7.86 10.07
CA ASP A 274 -6.59 -6.60 10.05
C ASP A 274 -6.11 -6.18 11.44
N TRP A 275 -6.95 -6.34 12.48
CA TRP A 275 -6.58 -6.00 13.86
C TRP A 275 -5.56 -6.98 14.44
N LEU A 276 -5.69 -8.28 14.11
CA LEU A 276 -4.69 -9.29 14.48
C LEU A 276 -3.36 -9.05 13.77
N ASN A 277 -3.39 -8.56 12.53
CA ASN A 277 -2.18 -8.14 11.83
C ASN A 277 -1.50 -6.96 12.55
N LEU A 278 -2.23 -5.93 12.93
CA LEU A 278 -1.70 -4.78 13.68
C LEU A 278 -1.16 -5.18 15.05
N LEU A 279 -1.89 -6.03 15.77
CA LEU A 279 -1.43 -6.56 17.05
C LEU A 279 -0.09 -7.29 16.90
N GLY A 280 0.03 -8.16 15.90
CA GLY A 280 1.28 -8.88 15.63
C GLY A 280 2.43 -7.95 15.26
N LEU A 281 2.19 -6.89 14.48
CA LEU A 281 3.21 -5.89 14.17
C LEU A 281 3.67 -5.13 15.44
N ALA A 282 2.71 -4.73 16.30
CA ALA A 282 3.02 -4.05 17.55
C ALA A 282 3.82 -4.93 18.51
N LEU A 283 3.43 -6.19 18.67
CA LEU A 283 4.16 -7.16 19.49
C LEU A 283 5.57 -7.42 18.98
N ARG A 284 5.74 -7.49 17.65
CA ARG A 284 7.08 -7.64 17.05
C ARG A 284 7.96 -6.42 17.34
N GLU A 285 7.41 -5.22 17.26
CA GLU A 285 8.12 -3.97 17.59
C GLU A 285 8.63 -3.97 19.04
N GLU A 286 7.86 -4.55 19.97
CA GLU A 286 8.23 -4.74 21.36
C GLU A 286 9.15 -5.96 21.61
N GLY A 287 9.65 -6.63 20.55
CA GLY A 287 10.50 -7.81 20.64
C GLY A 287 9.76 -9.10 21.01
N ARG A 288 8.44 -9.08 21.15
CA ARG A 288 7.58 -10.21 21.55
C ARG A 288 7.18 -11.05 20.34
N SER A 289 8.18 -11.48 19.58
CA SER A 289 8.00 -12.16 18.28
C SER A 289 7.17 -13.46 18.36
N SER A 290 7.20 -14.17 19.51
CA SER A 290 6.40 -15.39 19.67
C SER A 290 4.90 -15.09 19.77
N GLU A 291 4.55 -14.05 20.50
CA GLU A 291 3.15 -13.60 20.62
C GLU A 291 2.67 -12.98 19.31
N ALA A 292 3.55 -12.28 18.58
CA ALA A 292 3.25 -11.79 17.24
C ALA A 292 2.87 -12.93 16.29
N GLY A 293 3.64 -14.04 16.29
CA GLY A 293 3.32 -15.23 15.50
C GLY A 293 1.95 -15.79 15.82
N LEU A 294 1.62 -15.95 17.11
CA LEU A 294 0.29 -16.43 17.55
C LEU A 294 -0.86 -15.52 17.08
N ALA A 295 -0.67 -14.20 17.14
CA ALA A 295 -1.67 -13.25 16.65
C ALA A 295 -1.89 -13.41 15.12
N TRP A 296 -0.83 -13.59 14.35
CA TRP A 296 -0.95 -13.79 12.91
C TRP A 296 -1.56 -15.16 12.57
N GLU A 297 -1.21 -16.22 13.28
CA GLU A 297 -1.82 -17.56 13.13
C GLU A 297 -3.32 -17.52 13.46
N GLN A 298 -3.72 -16.83 14.52
CA GLN A 298 -5.12 -16.63 14.85
C GLN A 298 -5.86 -15.87 13.75
N GLY A 299 -5.25 -14.84 13.17
CA GLY A 299 -5.81 -14.11 12.03
C GLY A 299 -5.99 -14.99 10.79
N LEU A 300 -5.02 -15.86 10.51
CA LEU A 300 -5.10 -16.81 9.40
C LEU A 300 -6.13 -17.92 9.63
N ALA A 301 -6.44 -18.27 10.85
CA ALA A 301 -7.52 -19.22 11.15
C ALA A 301 -8.89 -18.67 10.71
N SER A 302 -9.11 -17.36 10.81
CA SER A 302 -10.35 -16.70 10.35
C SER A 302 -10.29 -16.26 8.89
N ALA A 303 -9.11 -15.90 8.37
CA ALA A 303 -8.89 -15.43 7.01
C ALA A 303 -7.63 -16.07 6.38
N PRO A 304 -7.69 -17.34 5.91
CA PRO A 304 -6.52 -18.09 5.45
C PRO A 304 -5.74 -17.44 4.31
N GLU A 305 -6.43 -16.69 3.45
CA GLU A 305 -5.82 -16.03 2.29
C GLU A 305 -5.43 -14.57 2.57
N HIS A 306 -5.47 -14.12 3.83
CA HIS A 306 -5.13 -12.75 4.17
C HIS A 306 -3.63 -12.48 3.93
N ARG A 307 -3.34 -11.79 2.86
CA ARG A 307 -1.99 -11.59 2.31
C ARG A 307 -0.97 -11.05 3.32
N ARG A 308 -1.31 -9.99 4.06
CA ARG A 308 -0.40 -9.34 5.02
C ARG A 308 -0.07 -10.26 6.20
N LEU A 309 -1.04 -11.00 6.70
CA LEU A 309 -0.81 -11.99 7.77
C LEU A 309 0.14 -13.08 7.31
N ARG A 310 -0.11 -13.68 6.13
CA ARG A 310 0.79 -14.70 5.56
C ARG A 310 2.19 -14.16 5.38
N GLN A 311 2.33 -12.96 4.83
CA GLN A 311 3.64 -12.35 4.58
C GLN A 311 4.41 -12.10 5.89
N ASN A 312 3.77 -11.51 6.91
CA ASN A 312 4.40 -11.23 8.20
C ASN A 312 4.77 -12.53 8.94
N LEU A 313 3.87 -13.52 8.94
CA LEU A 313 4.17 -14.83 9.51
C LEU A 313 5.30 -15.53 8.75
N GLY A 314 5.32 -15.44 7.42
CA GLY A 314 6.39 -15.98 6.59
C GLY A 314 7.76 -15.41 6.93
N TYR A 315 7.87 -14.09 7.10
CA TYR A 315 9.13 -13.45 7.52
C TYR A 315 9.57 -13.93 8.91
N LEU A 316 8.65 -14.06 9.86
CA LEU A 316 8.96 -14.57 11.20
C LEU A 316 9.43 -16.03 11.15
N GLN A 317 8.79 -16.87 10.37
CA GLN A 317 9.14 -18.28 10.19
C GLN A 317 10.52 -18.42 9.55
N LEU A 318 10.80 -17.64 8.49
CA LEU A 318 12.14 -17.62 7.87
C LEU A 318 13.22 -17.15 8.84
N ALA A 319 12.95 -16.12 9.65
CA ALA A 319 13.89 -15.64 10.67
C ALA A 319 14.20 -16.68 11.74
N ARG A 320 13.28 -17.61 11.99
CA ARG A 320 13.42 -18.70 12.99
C ARG A 320 13.95 -20.01 12.40
N GLY A 321 14.15 -20.07 11.08
CA GLY A 321 14.59 -21.29 10.39
C GLY A 321 13.47 -22.30 10.09
N ASP A 322 12.20 -21.92 10.23
CA ASP A 322 11.08 -22.71 9.73
C ASP A 322 10.91 -22.45 8.24
N TRP A 323 11.86 -22.99 7.46
CA TRP A 323 12.04 -22.67 6.06
C TRP A 323 10.84 -23.07 5.19
N ALA A 324 10.31 -24.29 5.38
CA ALA A 324 9.24 -24.80 4.51
C ALA A 324 7.96 -23.99 4.64
N ALA A 325 7.51 -23.74 5.87
CA ALA A 325 6.33 -22.91 6.13
C ALA A 325 6.58 -21.45 5.79
N GLY A 326 7.77 -20.94 6.11
CA GLY A 326 8.18 -19.58 5.81
C GLY A 326 8.15 -19.26 4.33
N TRP A 327 8.72 -20.12 3.46
CA TRP A 327 8.68 -19.93 2.02
C TRP A 327 7.26 -20.04 1.45
N ALA A 328 6.44 -20.97 1.96
CA ALA A 328 5.05 -21.07 1.55
C ALA A 328 4.26 -19.79 1.82
N ASN A 329 4.46 -19.20 2.99
CA ASN A 329 3.81 -17.95 3.37
C ASN A 329 4.42 -16.72 2.68
N HIS A 330 5.73 -16.75 2.38
CA HIS A 330 6.42 -15.67 1.66
C HIS A 330 5.91 -15.48 0.22
N GLU A 331 5.33 -16.51 -0.41
CA GLU A 331 4.68 -16.40 -1.72
C GLU A 331 3.51 -15.40 -1.73
N ALA A 332 2.93 -15.08 -0.59
CA ALA A 332 1.88 -14.07 -0.47
C ALA A 332 2.33 -12.64 -0.88
N ARG A 333 3.65 -12.36 -0.95
CA ARG A 333 4.20 -11.09 -1.45
C ARG A 333 3.78 -10.79 -2.88
N LEU A 334 3.63 -11.83 -3.72
CA LEU A 334 3.33 -11.71 -5.15
C LEU A 334 1.92 -11.18 -5.45
N GLY A 335 1.04 -11.08 -4.47
CA GLY A 335 -0.26 -10.44 -4.59
C GLY A 335 -0.22 -8.90 -4.53
N ALA A 336 0.96 -8.28 -4.44
CA ALA A 336 1.09 -6.83 -4.46
C ALA A 336 1.08 -6.27 -5.90
N SER A 337 0.56 -5.07 -6.08
CA SER A 337 0.49 -4.37 -7.39
C SER A 337 1.85 -4.10 -8.03
N ALA A 338 2.93 -4.19 -7.26
CA ALA A 338 4.30 -4.00 -7.75
C ALA A 338 4.80 -5.15 -8.64
N TYR A 339 4.11 -6.29 -8.68
CA TYR A 339 4.50 -7.43 -9.51
C TYR A 339 3.73 -7.43 -10.83
N PRO A 340 4.41 -7.68 -11.98
CA PRO A 340 3.76 -7.71 -13.28
C PRO A 340 2.87 -8.94 -13.41
N VAL A 341 1.77 -8.78 -14.12
CA VAL A 341 0.96 -9.91 -14.59
C VAL A 341 1.56 -10.41 -15.91
N LEU A 342 2.10 -11.63 -15.90
CA LEU A 342 2.68 -12.23 -17.09
C LEU A 342 1.68 -13.16 -17.78
N PRO A 343 1.74 -13.29 -19.12
CA PRO A 343 0.82 -14.15 -19.88
C PRO A 343 1.07 -15.65 -19.66
N SER A 344 2.27 -16.05 -19.23
CA SER A 344 2.61 -17.43 -18.93
C SER A 344 2.22 -17.82 -17.51
N PRO A 345 1.94 -19.09 -17.22
CA PRO A 345 1.76 -19.56 -15.86
C PRO A 345 3.08 -19.55 -15.08
N ARG A 346 2.97 -19.29 -13.78
CA ARG A 346 4.12 -19.33 -12.87
C ARG A 346 4.60 -20.78 -12.71
N TRP A 347 5.93 -20.97 -12.75
CA TRP A 347 6.54 -22.25 -12.46
C TRP A 347 6.52 -22.54 -10.95
N GLN A 348 6.08 -23.74 -10.58
CA GLN A 348 5.94 -24.17 -9.18
C GLN A 348 6.73 -25.44 -8.86
N GLY A 349 7.69 -25.81 -9.72
CA GLY A 349 8.56 -26.98 -9.52
C GLY A 349 8.26 -28.16 -10.43
N GLU A 350 7.28 -28.06 -11.33
CA GLU A 350 7.00 -29.09 -12.35
C GLU A 350 8.15 -29.23 -13.36
N SER A 351 8.17 -30.28 -14.17
CA SER A 351 9.21 -30.52 -15.18
C SER A 351 9.34 -29.37 -16.16
N LEU A 352 10.57 -28.94 -16.39
CA LEU A 352 10.93 -27.90 -17.38
C LEU A 352 11.43 -28.49 -18.71
N ALA A 353 11.42 -29.81 -18.87
CA ALA A 353 11.89 -30.48 -20.10
C ALA A 353 11.21 -29.88 -21.35
N GLY A 354 12.00 -29.38 -22.30
CA GLY A 354 11.51 -28.74 -23.52
C GLY A 354 10.84 -27.37 -23.33
N ARG A 355 10.84 -26.80 -22.14
CA ARG A 355 10.21 -25.50 -21.83
C ARG A 355 11.23 -24.36 -21.77
N ARG A 356 10.77 -23.16 -22.13
CA ARG A 356 11.50 -21.92 -21.94
C ARG A 356 11.07 -21.30 -20.62
N LEU A 357 12.02 -20.99 -19.74
CA LEU A 357 11.77 -20.38 -18.46
C LEU A 357 12.27 -18.94 -18.44
N LEU A 358 11.46 -18.02 -17.90
CA LEU A 358 11.84 -16.66 -17.57
C LEU A 358 12.04 -16.53 -16.06
N VAL A 359 13.22 -16.09 -15.63
CA VAL A 359 13.52 -15.76 -14.24
C VAL A 359 13.51 -14.24 -14.07
N LEU A 360 12.74 -13.74 -13.11
CA LEU A 360 12.63 -12.32 -12.82
C LEU A 360 13.33 -12.05 -11.47
N PHE A 361 14.45 -11.33 -11.52
CA PHE A 361 15.10 -10.87 -10.31
C PHE A 361 14.35 -9.66 -9.76
N GLU A 362 13.92 -9.76 -8.51
CA GLU A 362 13.06 -8.80 -7.84
C GLU A 362 13.80 -8.07 -6.71
N GLN A 363 13.22 -6.96 -6.22
CA GLN A 363 13.71 -6.15 -5.12
C GLN A 363 15.10 -5.53 -5.35
N GLY A 364 16.03 -5.61 -4.36
CA GLY A 364 17.33 -4.95 -4.37
C GLY A 364 18.46 -5.75 -5.02
N TYR A 365 19.63 -5.13 -5.11
CA TYR A 365 20.84 -5.81 -5.57
C TYR A 365 21.25 -6.96 -4.64
N GLY A 366 21.12 -6.75 -3.31
CA GLY A 366 21.42 -7.78 -2.32
C GLY A 366 20.56 -9.02 -2.47
N ASP A 367 19.25 -8.84 -2.70
CA ASP A 367 18.32 -9.92 -2.99
C ASP A 367 18.70 -10.68 -4.26
N ALA A 368 19.02 -9.95 -5.33
CA ALA A 368 19.42 -10.56 -6.58
C ALA A 368 20.72 -11.39 -6.41
N ILE A 369 21.70 -10.87 -5.70
CA ILE A 369 22.93 -11.59 -5.38
C ILE A 369 22.61 -12.84 -4.56
N GLN A 370 21.85 -12.70 -3.47
CA GLN A 370 21.53 -13.81 -2.58
C GLN A 370 20.78 -14.94 -3.29
N PHE A 371 19.73 -14.62 -4.05
CA PHE A 371 18.89 -15.62 -4.70
C PHE A 371 19.46 -16.16 -6.02
N SER A 372 20.53 -15.56 -6.55
CA SER A 372 21.25 -16.12 -7.70
C SER A 372 21.87 -17.50 -7.40
N ARG A 373 22.11 -17.86 -6.12
CA ARG A 373 22.57 -19.20 -5.71
C ARG A 373 21.67 -20.33 -6.17
N TYR A 374 20.39 -20.06 -6.38
CA TYR A 374 19.41 -21.04 -6.84
C TYR A 374 19.43 -21.26 -8.36
N LEU A 375 20.25 -20.51 -9.12
CA LEU A 375 20.35 -20.71 -10.57
C LEU A 375 21.01 -22.06 -10.93
N ASN A 376 22.05 -22.50 -10.20
CA ASN A 376 22.66 -23.79 -10.46
C ASN A 376 21.65 -24.94 -10.34
N PRO A 377 20.94 -25.14 -9.20
CA PRO A 377 19.93 -26.19 -9.09
C PRO A 377 18.73 -25.98 -10.03
N LEU A 378 18.45 -24.73 -10.44
CA LEU A 378 17.42 -24.47 -11.45
C LEU A 378 17.83 -24.97 -12.84
N LEU A 379 19.05 -24.73 -13.25
CA LEU A 379 19.58 -25.16 -14.56
C LEU A 379 19.62 -26.69 -14.70
N GLU A 380 19.80 -27.40 -13.59
CA GLU A 380 19.71 -28.87 -13.54
C GLU A 380 18.29 -29.42 -13.78
N LYS A 381 17.23 -28.56 -13.74
CA LYS A 381 15.85 -28.98 -14.04
C LYS A 381 15.59 -29.18 -15.54
N GLY A 382 16.56 -28.97 -16.40
CA GLY A 382 16.53 -29.31 -17.81
C GLY A 382 15.62 -28.47 -18.68
N ALA A 383 15.47 -27.17 -18.35
CA ALA A 383 14.81 -26.22 -19.23
C ALA A 383 15.52 -26.15 -20.59
N ALA A 384 14.77 -26.06 -21.68
CA ALA A 384 15.35 -25.91 -23.03
C ALA A 384 16.07 -24.58 -23.19
N ARG A 385 15.61 -23.56 -22.47
CA ARG A 385 16.16 -22.20 -22.48
C ARG A 385 15.81 -21.50 -21.17
N VAL A 386 16.75 -20.76 -20.61
CA VAL A 386 16.54 -19.91 -19.44
C VAL A 386 16.91 -18.47 -19.79
N ALA A 387 15.94 -17.58 -19.76
CA ALA A 387 16.16 -16.14 -19.83
C ALA A 387 16.01 -15.54 -18.43
N ALA A 388 16.78 -14.49 -18.12
CA ALA A 388 16.71 -13.84 -16.81
C ALA A 388 16.76 -12.31 -16.97
N LEU A 389 15.89 -11.63 -16.23
CA LEU A 389 15.86 -10.17 -16.13
C LEU A 389 16.42 -9.75 -14.77
N CYS A 390 17.46 -8.92 -14.79
CA CYS A 390 18.01 -8.31 -13.58
C CYS A 390 18.47 -6.86 -13.83
N ARG A 391 18.80 -6.15 -12.77
CA ARG A 391 19.29 -4.77 -12.85
C ARG A 391 20.66 -4.74 -13.55
N GLU A 392 20.86 -3.74 -14.41
CA GLU A 392 22.03 -3.60 -15.30
C GLU A 392 23.38 -3.77 -14.60
N PRO A 393 23.67 -3.15 -13.42
CA PRO A 393 24.96 -3.29 -12.77
C PRO A 393 25.35 -4.72 -12.35
N LEU A 394 24.39 -5.67 -12.28
CA LEU A 394 24.65 -7.08 -11.97
C LEU A 394 25.03 -7.90 -13.20
N LEU A 395 24.70 -7.43 -14.40
CA LEU A 395 24.86 -8.21 -15.64
C LEU A 395 26.30 -8.67 -15.91
N PRO A 396 27.35 -7.84 -15.75
CA PRO A 396 28.72 -8.29 -16.01
C PRO A 396 29.11 -9.48 -15.12
N LEU A 397 28.77 -9.42 -13.83
CA LEU A 397 29.02 -10.51 -12.88
C LEU A 397 28.22 -11.76 -13.25
N PHE A 398 26.93 -11.64 -13.51
CA PHE A 398 26.03 -12.78 -13.73
C PHE A 398 26.25 -13.44 -15.09
N ARG A 399 26.53 -12.69 -16.16
CA ARG A 399 26.86 -13.23 -17.48
C ARG A 399 28.11 -14.09 -17.44
N ARG A 400 29.09 -13.68 -16.66
CA ARG A 400 30.31 -14.44 -16.47
C ARG A 400 30.05 -15.74 -15.69
N GLN A 401 29.23 -15.65 -14.62
CA GLN A 401 28.97 -16.81 -13.75
C GLN A 401 28.05 -17.84 -14.42
N TRP A 402 27.05 -17.39 -15.20
CA TRP A 402 26.08 -18.24 -15.89
C TRP A 402 25.97 -17.84 -17.38
N PRO A 403 26.98 -18.18 -18.20
CA PRO A 403 26.99 -17.80 -19.63
C PRO A 403 25.89 -18.52 -20.45
N GLN A 404 25.30 -19.60 -19.94
CA GLN A 404 24.21 -20.32 -20.55
C GLN A 404 22.82 -19.68 -20.30
N VAL A 405 22.72 -18.67 -19.47
CA VAL A 405 21.49 -17.90 -19.20
C VAL A 405 21.45 -16.66 -20.12
N GLU A 406 20.29 -16.38 -20.71
CA GLU A 406 20.08 -15.21 -21.55
C GLU A 406 19.72 -14.00 -20.68
N TRP A 407 20.72 -13.22 -20.37
CA TRP A 407 20.57 -12.09 -19.48
C TRP A 407 20.09 -10.84 -20.20
N GLN A 408 19.04 -10.20 -19.66
CA GLN A 408 18.54 -8.91 -20.09
C GLN A 408 18.54 -7.89 -18.94
N ALA A 409 18.82 -6.63 -19.29
CA ALA A 409 18.77 -5.52 -18.34
C ALA A 409 17.32 -5.15 -18.00
N MET A 410 17.11 -4.79 -16.73
CA MET A 410 15.87 -4.20 -16.24
C MET A 410 16.20 -2.84 -15.60
N ALA A 411 15.64 -1.77 -16.12
CA ALA A 411 15.91 -0.38 -15.69
C ALA A 411 15.11 0.06 -14.45
N GLY A 412 14.90 -0.85 -13.49
CA GLY A 412 14.18 -0.56 -12.24
C GLY A 412 12.69 -0.85 -12.28
N VAL A 413 12.06 -0.82 -13.45
CA VAL A 413 10.66 -1.24 -13.68
C VAL A 413 10.66 -2.42 -14.65
N TYR A 414 9.63 -3.26 -14.55
CA TYR A 414 9.48 -4.39 -15.47
C TYR A 414 9.18 -3.85 -16.90
N PRO A 415 9.76 -4.48 -17.95
CA PRO A 415 9.52 -4.05 -19.33
C PRO A 415 8.06 -4.34 -19.75
N ALA A 416 7.57 -3.59 -20.73
CA ALA A 416 6.25 -3.84 -21.31
C ALA A 416 6.17 -5.18 -22.07
N GLU A 417 7.31 -5.63 -22.64
CA GLU A 417 7.42 -6.90 -23.34
C GLU A 417 8.51 -7.76 -22.70
N PHE A 418 8.20 -9.03 -22.51
CA PHE A 418 9.11 -10.02 -21.93
C PHE A 418 9.67 -10.94 -23.01
N PRO A 419 10.90 -11.51 -22.82
CA PRO A 419 11.41 -12.55 -23.68
C PRO A 419 10.42 -13.70 -23.86
N PRO A 420 10.39 -14.38 -25.02
CA PRO A 420 9.51 -15.53 -25.24
C PRO A 420 9.75 -16.64 -24.20
N HIS A 421 8.72 -17.01 -23.46
CA HIS A 421 8.78 -17.99 -22.38
C HIS A 421 7.47 -18.78 -22.23
N ASP A 422 7.56 -19.99 -21.69
CA ASP A 422 6.43 -20.90 -21.46
C ASP A 422 6.05 -20.93 -19.98
N ARG A 423 6.99 -20.58 -19.12
CA ARG A 423 6.85 -20.46 -17.67
C ARG A 423 7.67 -19.26 -17.18
N HIS A 424 7.26 -18.69 -16.06
CA HIS A 424 8.08 -17.69 -15.35
C HIS A 424 8.20 -18.03 -13.87
N VAL A 425 9.26 -17.48 -13.22
CA VAL A 425 9.48 -17.56 -11.78
C VAL A 425 10.15 -16.29 -11.29
N PHE A 426 9.77 -15.84 -10.12
CA PHE A 426 10.50 -14.78 -9.43
C PHE A 426 11.65 -15.36 -8.61
N SER A 427 12.78 -14.66 -8.57
CA SER A 427 14.02 -15.18 -7.95
C SER A 427 13.81 -15.62 -6.50
N MET A 428 13.05 -14.86 -5.71
CA MET A 428 12.76 -15.19 -4.31
C MET A 428 11.71 -16.30 -4.14
N SER A 429 11.10 -16.80 -5.22
CA SER A 429 10.24 -18.00 -5.23
C SER A 429 11.01 -19.28 -5.56
N LEU A 430 12.27 -19.17 -5.97
CA LEU A 430 13.11 -20.34 -6.32
C LEU A 430 13.27 -21.33 -5.16
N PRO A 431 13.48 -20.93 -3.90
CA PRO A 431 13.53 -21.89 -2.78
C PRO A 431 12.27 -22.74 -2.68
N TRP A 432 11.11 -22.12 -2.85
CA TRP A 432 9.81 -22.81 -2.82
C TRP A 432 9.62 -23.73 -4.02
N ALA A 433 9.83 -23.22 -5.24
CA ALA A 433 9.63 -23.99 -6.47
C ALA A 433 10.61 -25.17 -6.60
N LEU A 434 11.86 -24.99 -6.17
CA LEU A 434 12.88 -26.02 -6.17
C LEU A 434 12.75 -27.02 -5.00
N ARG A 435 11.94 -26.71 -3.98
CA ARG A 435 11.91 -27.40 -2.67
C ARG A 435 13.28 -27.42 -1.99
N ALA A 436 14.10 -26.43 -2.27
CA ALA A 436 15.41 -26.20 -1.66
C ALA A 436 15.24 -25.18 -0.52
N PHE A 437 14.51 -25.60 0.52
CA PHE A 437 14.03 -24.71 1.57
C PHE A 437 15.15 -24.17 2.45
N GLU A 438 16.08 -25.03 2.83
CA GLU A 438 17.21 -24.66 3.69
C GLU A 438 18.26 -23.87 2.89
N PRO A 439 18.78 -22.75 3.42
CA PRO A 439 19.86 -22.04 2.77
C PRO A 439 21.16 -22.85 2.77
N SER A 440 21.90 -22.74 1.67
CA SER A 440 23.29 -23.25 1.62
C SER A 440 24.25 -22.11 1.97
N ALA A 441 25.16 -22.33 2.88
CA ALA A 441 26.20 -21.37 3.23
C ALA A 441 27.44 -21.44 2.31
N GLU A 442 27.41 -22.29 1.29
CA GLU A 442 28.52 -22.44 0.33
C GLU A 442 28.69 -21.21 -0.55
N THR A 443 29.92 -20.97 -1.00
CA THR A 443 30.25 -19.93 -1.98
C THR A 443 29.71 -20.30 -3.35
N TYR A 444 29.18 -19.34 -4.10
CA TYR A 444 28.55 -19.57 -5.39
C TYR A 444 28.87 -18.52 -6.46
N LEU A 445 29.60 -17.46 -6.11
CA LEU A 445 30.11 -16.47 -7.04
C LEU A 445 31.64 -16.50 -7.10
N GLN A 446 32.17 -16.14 -8.26
CA GLN A 446 33.61 -16.00 -8.49
C GLN A 446 33.92 -14.67 -9.16
N ALA A 447 34.89 -13.96 -8.63
CA ALA A 447 35.36 -12.71 -9.21
C ALA A 447 36.22 -12.96 -10.48
N ASP A 448 36.20 -11.99 -11.39
CA ASP A 448 37.01 -12.05 -12.61
C ASP A 448 38.50 -11.96 -12.29
N PRO A 449 39.35 -12.94 -12.69
CA PRO A 449 40.79 -12.91 -12.40
C PRO A 449 41.53 -11.71 -12.99
N ALA A 450 41.11 -11.21 -14.17
CA ALA A 450 41.74 -10.04 -14.78
C ALA A 450 41.42 -8.76 -14.00
N LEU A 451 40.16 -8.57 -13.60
CA LEU A 451 39.75 -7.44 -12.77
C LEU A 451 40.41 -7.51 -11.40
N ARG A 452 40.51 -8.72 -10.80
CA ARG A 452 41.23 -8.95 -9.54
C ARG A 452 42.69 -8.48 -9.62
N GLN A 453 43.40 -8.85 -10.70
CA GLN A 453 44.80 -8.43 -10.88
C GLN A 453 44.91 -6.90 -10.96
N ALA A 454 44.01 -6.24 -11.71
CA ALA A 454 43.99 -4.77 -11.84
C ALA A 454 43.75 -4.08 -10.47
N TRP A 455 42.87 -4.64 -9.61
CA TRP A 455 42.62 -4.11 -8.28
C TRP A 455 43.79 -4.37 -7.33
N ARG A 456 44.39 -5.57 -7.37
CA ARG A 456 45.58 -5.92 -6.56
C ARG A 456 46.75 -4.93 -6.77
N GLU A 457 46.97 -4.46 -8.00
CA GLU A 457 48.02 -3.49 -8.32
C GLU A 457 47.73 -2.08 -7.77
N ARG A 458 46.48 -1.79 -7.41
CA ARG A 458 46.05 -0.51 -6.84
C ARG A 458 46.04 -0.52 -5.31
N LEU A 459 45.99 -1.71 -4.69
CA LEU A 459 45.90 -1.85 -3.25
C LEU A 459 47.27 -1.67 -2.61
N PRO A 460 47.37 -1.01 -1.43
CA PRO A 460 48.61 -0.91 -0.69
C PRO A 460 49.04 -2.28 -0.13
N ALA A 461 50.34 -2.43 0.11
CA ALA A 461 50.86 -3.62 0.77
C ALA A 461 50.38 -3.67 2.23
N GLY A 462 50.05 -4.87 2.72
CA GLY A 462 49.59 -5.11 4.08
C GLY A 462 48.13 -5.54 4.14
N ARG A 463 47.53 -5.42 5.31
CA ARG A 463 46.16 -5.85 5.56
C ARG A 463 45.14 -4.80 5.09
N ASN A 464 44.29 -5.16 4.14
CA ASN A 464 43.33 -4.28 3.48
C ASN A 464 41.92 -4.63 3.93
N ILE A 465 41.22 -3.71 4.61
CA ILE A 465 39.84 -3.91 5.09
C ILE A 465 38.91 -2.88 4.46
N GLY A 466 37.86 -3.38 3.80
CA GLY A 466 36.82 -2.57 3.18
C GLY A 466 35.81 -2.01 4.19
N LEU A 467 35.27 -0.83 3.90
CA LEU A 467 34.24 -0.16 4.67
C LEU A 467 33.03 0.19 3.80
N ALA A 468 31.81 -0.19 4.23
CA ALA A 468 30.56 0.18 3.59
C ALA A 468 29.51 0.52 4.66
N TRP A 469 29.28 1.80 4.91
CA TRP A 469 28.54 2.28 6.09
C TRP A 469 27.10 2.69 5.81
N ARG A 470 26.65 2.78 4.55
CA ARG A 470 25.26 3.08 4.24
C ARG A 470 24.75 2.32 3.03
N GLY A 471 23.43 2.09 3.03
CA GLY A 471 22.69 1.55 1.91
C GLY A 471 22.15 2.64 0.99
N ARG A 472 21.02 2.35 0.33
CA ARG A 472 20.28 3.31 -0.50
C ARG A 472 19.34 4.12 0.38
N ALA A 473 19.41 5.45 0.28
CA ALA A 473 18.59 6.37 1.08
C ALA A 473 17.07 6.21 0.86
N GLU A 474 16.66 5.71 -0.32
CA GLU A 474 15.26 5.45 -0.63
C GLU A 474 14.69 4.20 0.06
N HIS A 475 15.52 3.41 0.72
CA HIS A 475 15.02 2.26 1.46
C HIS A 475 14.24 2.71 2.71
N PRO A 476 13.02 2.20 2.95
CA PRO A 476 12.16 2.67 4.04
C PRO A 476 12.82 2.64 5.43
N PHE A 477 13.69 1.65 5.68
CA PHE A 477 14.40 1.47 6.94
C PHE A 477 15.88 1.86 6.87
N ASP A 478 16.30 2.67 5.89
CA ASP A 478 17.71 3.05 5.76
C ASP A 478 18.23 3.79 7.01
N HIS A 479 17.39 4.64 7.58
CA HIS A 479 17.68 5.39 8.81
C HIS A 479 17.99 4.52 10.02
N CYS A 480 17.55 3.25 10.04
CA CYS A 480 17.87 2.30 11.11
C CYS A 480 19.13 1.51 10.81
N ARG A 481 19.29 1.04 9.57
CA ARG A 481 20.33 0.08 9.17
C ARG A 481 21.65 0.72 8.72
N SER A 482 21.62 1.96 8.22
CA SER A 482 22.82 2.69 7.82
C SER A 482 23.42 3.45 9.01
N LEU A 483 24.74 3.64 8.99
CA LEU A 483 25.37 4.55 9.95
C LEU A 483 25.03 6.00 9.62
N PRO A 484 24.98 6.90 10.60
CA PRO A 484 24.71 8.32 10.36
C PRO A 484 25.75 8.99 9.45
N GLY A 485 26.98 8.51 9.50
CA GLY A 485 28.10 8.96 8.67
C GLY A 485 29.32 8.06 8.87
N PRO A 486 30.40 8.29 8.12
CA PRO A 486 31.65 7.54 8.30
C PRO A 486 32.32 7.80 9.65
N GLU A 487 31.95 8.89 10.35
CA GLU A 487 32.45 9.27 11.67
C GLU A 487 32.20 8.17 12.71
N ALA A 488 31.10 7.47 12.59
CA ALA A 488 30.78 6.33 13.47
C ALA A 488 31.80 5.18 13.38
N LEU A 489 32.59 5.11 12.31
CA LEU A 489 33.65 4.12 12.12
C LEU A 489 35.00 4.50 12.81
N LEU A 490 35.09 5.71 13.38
CA LEU A 490 36.34 6.22 13.99
C LEU A 490 36.99 5.24 14.99
N PRO A 491 36.24 4.50 15.84
CA PRO A 491 36.84 3.54 16.75
C PRO A 491 37.67 2.45 16.04
N LEU A 492 37.29 2.03 14.83
CA LEU A 492 38.04 1.04 14.06
C LEU A 492 39.35 1.59 13.51
N LEU A 493 39.37 2.86 13.11
CA LEU A 493 40.51 3.50 12.45
C LEU A 493 41.72 3.69 13.41
N ALA A 494 41.52 3.40 14.68
CA ALA A 494 42.60 3.40 15.68
C ALA A 494 43.63 2.29 15.40
N ASP A 495 43.26 1.19 14.73
CA ASP A 495 44.20 0.13 14.34
C ASP A 495 45.09 0.61 13.16
N ARG A 496 46.34 0.94 13.50
CA ARG A 496 47.35 1.41 12.52
C ARG A 496 47.97 0.30 11.68
N GLY A 497 47.66 -0.96 11.97
CA GLY A 497 48.11 -2.13 11.21
C GLY A 497 47.26 -2.45 9.99
N VAL A 498 46.19 -1.69 9.77
CA VAL A 498 45.19 -1.92 8.72
C VAL A 498 45.13 -0.75 7.75
N ASN A 499 45.09 -1.06 6.46
CA ASN A 499 44.76 -0.13 5.42
C ASN A 499 43.23 -0.11 5.26
N TRP A 500 42.61 0.97 5.65
CA TRP A 500 41.15 1.15 5.56
C TRP A 500 40.73 1.67 4.19
N ILE A 501 39.76 1.01 3.56
CA ILE A 501 39.37 1.27 2.17
C ILE A 501 37.85 1.49 2.11
N SER A 502 37.46 2.69 1.71
CA SER A 502 36.04 3.00 1.45
C SER A 502 35.56 2.35 0.17
N LEU A 503 34.50 1.56 0.27
CA LEU A 503 33.75 0.97 -0.85
C LEU A 503 32.42 1.69 -1.09
N GLN A 504 32.19 2.83 -0.44
CA GLN A 504 30.96 3.59 -0.61
C GLN A 504 30.92 4.21 -2.00
N PRO A 505 29.92 3.90 -2.87
CA PRO A 505 29.94 4.29 -4.28
C PRO A 505 29.94 5.80 -4.53
N GLU A 506 29.19 6.55 -3.73
CA GLU A 506 29.00 8.00 -3.92
C GLU A 506 29.14 8.74 -2.58
N PRO A 507 30.37 8.85 -2.03
CA PRO A 507 30.58 9.64 -0.83
C PRO A 507 30.39 11.12 -1.15
N SER A 508 29.72 11.87 -0.26
CA SER A 508 29.56 13.32 -0.35
C SER A 508 30.89 14.04 -0.27
N GLY A 509 30.93 15.33 -0.58
CA GLY A 509 32.13 16.14 -0.46
C GLY A 509 32.69 16.18 0.97
N THR A 510 31.81 16.27 1.97
CA THR A 510 32.18 16.23 3.40
C THR A 510 32.74 14.86 3.79
N GLU A 511 32.11 13.78 3.35
CA GLU A 511 32.60 12.42 3.61
C GLU A 511 33.97 12.18 2.97
N ARG A 512 34.21 12.64 1.72
CA ARG A 512 35.53 12.54 1.08
C ARG A 512 36.61 13.27 1.85
N THR A 513 36.31 14.47 2.33
CA THR A 513 37.25 15.24 3.18
C THR A 513 37.57 14.45 4.45
N TRP A 514 36.55 13.95 5.12
CA TRP A 514 36.72 13.16 6.35
C TRP A 514 37.55 11.88 6.09
N LEU A 515 37.27 11.14 5.02
CA LEU A 515 38.03 9.93 4.64
C LEU A 515 39.51 10.25 4.46
N ALA A 516 39.82 11.33 3.74
CA ALA A 516 41.22 11.76 3.51
C ALA A 516 41.93 12.18 4.81
N GLU A 517 41.27 12.93 5.68
CA GLU A 517 41.79 13.37 6.97
C GLU A 517 42.09 12.18 7.93
N ASN A 518 41.30 11.10 7.81
CA ASN A 518 41.45 9.90 8.63
C ASN A 518 42.27 8.77 7.96
N GLY A 519 42.87 9.04 6.80
CA GLY A 519 43.75 8.09 6.13
C GLY A 519 43.01 6.90 5.48
N VAL A 520 41.74 7.03 5.20
CA VAL A 520 40.91 6.02 4.50
C VAL A 520 41.05 6.20 3.00
N MET A 521 41.51 5.17 2.30
CA MET A 521 41.62 5.19 0.84
C MET A 521 40.22 5.10 0.20
N GLU A 522 39.84 6.06 -0.63
CA GLU A 522 38.55 6.07 -1.32
C GLU A 522 38.67 5.34 -2.66
N LEU A 523 38.00 4.17 -2.80
CA LEU A 523 37.94 3.39 -4.03
C LEU A 523 36.49 3.16 -4.52
N GLY A 524 35.50 3.45 -3.69
CA GLY A 524 34.10 3.18 -3.98
C GLY A 524 33.55 3.91 -5.20
N SER A 525 33.96 5.17 -5.44
CA SER A 525 33.56 5.95 -6.61
C SER A 525 34.18 5.45 -7.93
N GLY A 526 35.19 4.60 -7.85
CA GLY A 526 35.79 3.95 -9.02
C GLY A 526 35.12 2.63 -9.41
N LEU A 527 34.15 2.14 -8.65
CA LEU A 527 33.43 0.90 -8.94
C LEU A 527 32.37 1.16 -10.03
N THR A 528 32.47 0.46 -11.13
CA THR A 528 31.57 0.65 -12.29
C THR A 528 30.35 -0.28 -12.25
N ASP A 529 30.51 -1.49 -11.70
CA ASP A 529 29.48 -2.51 -11.60
C ASP A 529 29.78 -3.55 -10.50
N PHE A 530 28.97 -4.59 -10.41
CA PHE A 530 29.17 -5.64 -9.41
C PHE A 530 30.26 -6.66 -9.78
N ALA A 531 30.72 -6.74 -11.03
CA ALA A 531 31.91 -7.54 -11.36
C ALA A 531 33.17 -6.85 -10.85
N ASP A 532 33.23 -5.52 -10.96
CA ASP A 532 34.28 -4.69 -10.39
C ASP A 532 34.31 -4.77 -8.87
N SER A 533 33.14 -4.62 -8.25
CA SER A 533 32.98 -4.76 -6.79
C SER A 533 33.40 -6.15 -6.29
N ALA A 534 33.04 -7.21 -7.02
CA ALA A 534 33.42 -8.57 -6.67
C ALA A 534 34.95 -8.77 -6.77
N ALA A 535 35.59 -8.18 -7.77
CA ALA A 535 37.02 -8.27 -7.97
C ALA A 535 37.80 -7.55 -6.86
N LEU A 536 37.38 -6.35 -6.48
CA LEU A 536 37.98 -5.63 -5.36
C LEU A 536 37.79 -6.38 -4.04
N LEU A 537 36.55 -6.82 -3.72
CA LEU A 537 36.26 -7.59 -2.50
C LEU A 537 37.09 -8.87 -2.38
N ALA A 538 37.36 -9.54 -3.50
CA ALA A 538 38.19 -10.75 -3.51
C ALA A 538 39.68 -10.51 -3.26
N GLU A 539 40.15 -9.26 -3.26
CA GLU A 539 41.52 -8.86 -2.95
C GLU A 539 41.65 -8.21 -1.55
N LEU A 540 40.51 -8.02 -0.86
CA LEU A 540 40.52 -7.51 0.51
C LEU A 540 40.63 -8.65 1.53
N ASP A 541 41.29 -8.38 2.66
CA ASP A 541 41.41 -9.31 3.80
C ASP A 541 40.11 -9.38 4.62
N GLY A 542 39.19 -8.43 4.40
CA GLY A 542 37.89 -8.42 5.07
C GLY A 542 37.04 -7.20 4.68
N LEU A 543 35.81 -7.22 5.13
CA LEU A 543 34.83 -6.15 4.97
C LEU A 543 34.16 -5.85 6.31
N VAL A 544 33.96 -4.58 6.63
CA VAL A 544 33.01 -4.12 7.63
C VAL A 544 31.89 -3.39 6.90
N ALA A 545 30.66 -3.89 6.99
CA ALA A 545 29.54 -3.34 6.24
C ALA A 545 28.26 -3.35 7.07
N VAL A 546 27.39 -2.39 6.82
CA VAL A 546 25.99 -2.49 7.21
C VAL A 546 25.23 -3.41 6.23
N ASP A 547 23.95 -3.70 6.51
CA ASP A 547 23.09 -4.56 5.67
C ASP A 547 22.88 -3.96 4.27
N THR A 548 23.79 -4.31 3.37
CA THR A 548 23.86 -3.80 1.98
C THR A 548 24.19 -4.92 0.98
N ALA A 549 24.10 -4.60 -0.30
CA ALA A 549 24.49 -5.51 -1.39
C ALA A 549 25.96 -5.96 -1.27
N MET A 550 26.85 -5.11 -0.70
CA MET A 550 28.26 -5.44 -0.51
C MET A 550 28.48 -6.59 0.48
N ALA A 551 27.68 -6.63 1.56
CA ALA A 551 27.72 -7.75 2.51
C ALA A 551 27.27 -9.06 1.86
N HIS A 552 26.18 -9.03 1.08
CA HIS A 552 25.73 -10.19 0.31
C HIS A 552 26.76 -10.65 -0.73
N LEU A 553 27.44 -9.72 -1.38
CA LEU A 553 28.47 -10.01 -2.36
C LEU A 553 29.71 -10.64 -1.68
N ALA A 554 30.17 -10.06 -0.58
CA ALA A 554 31.27 -10.64 0.21
C ALA A 554 30.95 -12.07 0.64
N GLY A 555 29.75 -12.31 1.18
CA GLY A 555 29.29 -13.65 1.57
C GLY A 555 29.20 -14.62 0.40
N ALA A 556 28.72 -14.18 -0.76
CA ALA A 556 28.61 -15.00 -1.97
C ALA A 556 29.99 -15.42 -2.53
N LEU A 557 31.00 -14.57 -2.35
CA LEU A 557 32.40 -14.82 -2.72
C LEU A 557 33.17 -15.62 -1.65
N GLY A 558 32.60 -15.78 -0.44
CA GLY A 558 33.28 -16.42 0.71
C GLY A 558 34.30 -15.52 1.41
N GLY A 559 34.28 -14.21 1.14
CA GLY A 559 35.16 -13.22 1.78
C GLY A 559 34.72 -12.94 3.22
N PRO A 560 35.67 -12.76 4.18
CA PRO A 560 35.33 -12.41 5.56
C PRO A 560 34.58 -11.08 5.62
N CYS A 561 33.46 -11.05 6.35
CA CYS A 561 32.70 -9.82 6.52
C CYS A 561 32.13 -9.74 7.93
N ARG A 562 32.34 -8.59 8.58
CA ARG A 562 31.62 -8.20 9.81
C ARG A 562 30.43 -7.35 9.40
N LEU A 563 29.24 -7.91 9.59
CA LEU A 563 27.99 -7.29 9.24
C LEU A 563 27.40 -6.57 10.44
N LEU A 564 27.38 -5.26 10.39
CA LEU A 564 26.80 -4.39 11.41
C LEU A 564 25.27 -4.38 11.25
N LEU A 565 24.55 -4.83 12.25
CA LEU A 565 23.11 -4.92 12.27
C LEU A 565 22.52 -3.96 13.30
N ALA A 566 21.45 -3.25 12.90
CA ALA A 566 20.68 -2.40 13.81
C ALA A 566 20.12 -3.20 14.99
N GLY A 567 19.79 -2.53 16.08
CA GLY A 567 19.12 -3.13 17.23
C GLY A 567 17.63 -3.42 17.00
N GLU A 568 17.10 -2.92 15.91
CA GLU A 568 15.69 -2.99 15.54
C GLU A 568 15.53 -3.06 14.02
N HIS A 569 14.39 -3.53 13.53
CA HIS A 569 14.10 -3.70 12.10
C HIS A 569 15.12 -4.53 11.31
N VAL A 570 15.74 -5.52 11.99
CA VAL A 570 16.68 -6.44 11.35
C VAL A 570 15.93 -7.28 10.31
N ASP A 571 16.51 -7.41 9.13
CA ASP A 571 15.94 -8.25 8.08
C ASP A 571 15.92 -9.73 8.53
N TRP A 572 14.85 -10.44 8.14
CA TRP A 572 14.63 -11.85 8.51
C TRP A 572 15.79 -12.77 8.14
N ARG A 573 16.58 -12.42 7.12
CA ARG A 573 17.75 -13.21 6.67
C ARG A 573 18.80 -13.38 7.73
N TRP A 574 18.93 -12.39 8.58
CA TRP A 574 19.95 -12.36 9.62
C TRP A 574 19.52 -13.05 10.91
N GLY A 575 18.26 -13.53 10.97
CA GLY A 575 17.70 -14.17 12.15
C GLY A 575 17.49 -13.20 13.32
N ALA A 576 16.96 -13.72 14.42
CA ALA A 576 16.66 -12.92 15.61
C ALA A 576 17.90 -12.72 16.51
N ASP A 577 18.77 -13.73 16.59
CA ASP A 577 19.87 -13.81 17.56
C ASP A 577 21.14 -14.42 16.95
N GLY A 578 22.24 -14.34 17.70
CA GLY A 578 23.51 -14.96 17.36
C GLY A 578 24.40 -14.16 16.41
N ALA A 579 25.64 -14.62 16.28
CA ALA A 579 26.68 -14.00 15.46
C ALA A 579 26.89 -14.70 14.11
N ALA A 580 26.19 -15.78 13.82
CA ALA A 580 26.27 -16.53 12.57
C ALA A 580 24.98 -16.41 11.76
N THR A 581 25.09 -16.56 10.45
CA THR A 581 23.94 -16.65 9.55
C THR A 581 23.97 -17.96 8.77
N PRO A 582 22.82 -18.60 8.53
CA PRO A 582 22.77 -19.81 7.71
C PRO A 582 23.03 -19.54 6.21
N TRP A 583 23.07 -18.28 5.80
CA TRP A 583 23.24 -17.88 4.41
C TRP A 583 24.69 -17.81 3.95
N TYR A 584 25.63 -17.46 4.86
CA TYR A 584 27.02 -17.19 4.50
C TYR A 584 27.94 -17.59 5.65
N ARG A 585 28.80 -18.56 5.41
CA ARG A 585 29.74 -19.07 6.43
C ARG A 585 30.79 -18.02 6.83
N SER A 586 31.13 -17.12 5.91
CA SER A 586 32.17 -16.10 6.07
C SER A 586 31.71 -14.81 6.75
N LEU A 587 30.42 -14.68 7.06
CA LEU A 587 29.87 -13.50 7.73
C LEU A 587 29.80 -13.71 9.24
N THR A 588 30.23 -12.69 9.98
CA THR A 588 29.98 -12.56 11.42
C THR A 588 29.01 -11.41 11.63
N LEU A 589 27.90 -11.67 12.34
CA LEU A 589 26.86 -10.68 12.62
C LEU A 589 27.18 -9.92 13.92
N GLU A 590 27.32 -8.62 13.81
CA GLU A 590 27.57 -7.71 14.91
C GLU A 590 26.30 -6.91 15.19
N ARG A 591 25.62 -7.21 16.29
CA ARG A 591 24.30 -6.66 16.59
C ARG A 591 24.39 -5.52 17.60
N ARG A 592 24.01 -4.32 17.18
CA ARG A 592 23.82 -3.18 18.08
C ARG A 592 22.64 -3.47 19.01
N ARG A 593 22.76 -3.16 20.28
CA ARG A 593 21.64 -3.24 21.22
C ARG A 593 20.66 -2.09 20.96
N ARG A 594 19.38 -2.30 21.29
CA ARG A 594 18.37 -1.24 21.19
C ARG A 594 18.76 -0.09 22.13
N GLY A 595 18.83 1.14 21.58
CA GLY A 595 19.23 2.34 22.34
C GLY A 595 20.74 2.50 22.57
N GLU A 596 21.60 1.61 22.04
CA GLU A 596 23.05 1.76 22.03
C GLU A 596 23.46 2.66 20.85
N GLU A 597 24.50 3.48 21.03
CA GLU A 597 25.04 4.25 19.91
C GLU A 597 25.93 3.36 19.01
N TRP A 598 26.09 3.72 17.75
CA TRP A 598 26.89 2.93 16.83
C TRP A 598 28.37 2.91 17.18
N GLU A 599 28.91 4.01 17.69
CA GLU A 599 30.30 4.15 18.11
C GLU A 599 30.66 3.18 19.23
N ASP A 600 29.75 2.97 20.18
CA ASP A 600 29.92 2.03 21.29
C ASP A 600 29.91 0.57 20.80
N ALA A 601 28.93 0.25 19.94
CA ALA A 601 28.83 -1.08 19.35
C ALA A 601 30.08 -1.41 18.50
N ILE A 602 30.53 -0.46 17.67
CA ILE A 602 31.69 -0.60 16.79
C ILE A 602 33.00 -0.64 17.60
N GLY A 603 33.12 0.16 18.64
CA GLY A 603 34.33 0.20 19.52
C GLY A 603 34.61 -1.12 20.22
N SER A 604 33.65 -2.00 20.36
CA SER A 604 33.79 -3.34 20.93
C SER A 604 34.31 -4.40 19.94
N LEU A 605 34.42 -4.07 18.65
CA LEU A 605 34.82 -5.01 17.60
C LEU A 605 36.35 -5.26 17.63
N ALA A 606 36.73 -6.52 17.74
CA ALA A 606 38.11 -6.95 17.46
C ALA A 606 38.24 -7.26 15.95
N ILE A 607 39.04 -6.53 15.22
CA ILE A 607 39.24 -6.68 13.76
C ILE A 607 40.53 -7.45 13.46
#